data_cfb3efcc05395c39c9716d826418487a
#
_entry.id   cfb3efcc05395c39c9716d826418487a
#
_cell.length_a   1.000
_cell.length_b   1.000
_cell.length_c   1.000
_cell.angle_alpha   90.00
_cell.angle_beta   90.00
_cell.angle_gamma   90.00
#
_symmetry.space_group_name_H-M   'P 1'
#
loop_
_entity.id
_entity.type
_entity.pdbx_description
1 polymer ?
#
loop_
_entity_poly.entity_id
_entity_poly.type
_entity_poly.pdbx_seq_one_letter_code
_entity_poly.pdbx_strand_id
1 'polypeptide(L)'
;MILTANSETARQTTRRRTANGWHTTFIGQNRNTLKQGETPPEAGVLYPMAFLVEKDPHAVVRPHFHQADQYQVVVQGGGRLGRHDVGTVAVHYTDAWSAYGPIVAADEGISWFTLRNAWDSGARYMPAAREQLRAARTQNLQHREATSPPAPAASAMELAATRGTDCLVVIEPTLDGMATWRYRLPPDARLSGPDPRAGGGQFWIVLSGAAAAGDSGLLPPNSCVFVAPDDGSLAVTAGSAGAEALCLQFPRLARH
;
A
#
# COMPACT_ATOMS: atom_id res chain seq x y z
N MET A 1 4.43 10.57 13.91
CA MET A 1 3.71 11.27 12.80
C MET A 1 2.63 10.34 12.27
N ILE A 2 1.36 10.76 12.36
CA ILE A 2 0.23 10.07 11.73
C ILE A 2 -0.28 10.94 10.59
N LEU A 3 -0.43 10.37 9.40
CA LEU A 3 -0.96 11.04 8.21
C LEU A 3 -2.21 10.31 7.73
N THR A 4 -3.28 11.04 7.46
CA THR A 4 -4.56 10.48 7.02
C THR A 4 -4.95 11.06 5.66
N ALA A 5 -5.44 10.22 4.76
CA ALA A 5 -5.96 10.62 3.47
C ALA A 5 -7.32 9.97 3.20
N ASN A 6 -8.33 10.81 3.05
CA ASN A 6 -9.69 10.42 2.67
C ASN A 6 -9.75 10.17 1.15
N SER A 7 -10.31 9.03 0.75
CA SER A 7 -10.34 8.60 -0.66
C SER A 7 -11.17 9.53 -1.56
N GLU A 8 -12.27 10.06 -1.07
CA GLU A 8 -13.15 10.97 -1.84
C GLU A 8 -12.43 12.29 -2.10
N THR A 9 -11.84 12.89 -1.05
CA THR A 9 -11.06 14.12 -1.15
C THR A 9 -9.86 13.93 -2.09
N ALA A 10 -9.10 12.83 -1.94
CA ALA A 10 -7.96 12.55 -2.80
C ALA A 10 -8.37 12.41 -4.27
N ARG A 11 -9.46 11.70 -4.57
CA ARG A 11 -9.97 11.56 -5.93
C ARG A 11 -10.44 12.89 -6.54
N GLN A 12 -11.04 13.76 -5.75
CA GLN A 12 -11.50 15.09 -6.21
C GLN A 12 -10.34 16.05 -6.49
N THR A 13 -9.26 15.99 -5.70
CA THR A 13 -8.21 17.01 -5.69
C THR A 13 -6.95 16.64 -6.44
N THR A 14 -6.61 15.34 -6.52
CA THR A 14 -5.31 14.89 -7.04
C THR A 14 -5.37 13.90 -8.20
N ARG A 15 -6.58 13.41 -8.56
CA ARG A 15 -6.74 12.43 -9.63
C ARG A 15 -6.43 13.04 -10.99
N ARG A 16 -5.53 12.38 -11.74
CA ARG A 16 -5.11 12.83 -13.07
C ARG A 16 -5.09 11.67 -14.06
N ARG A 17 -5.41 11.95 -15.31
CA ARG A 17 -5.29 10.99 -16.41
C ARG A 17 -3.83 10.71 -16.74
N THR A 18 -3.50 9.47 -17.04
CA THR A 18 -2.22 9.00 -17.59
C THR A 18 -2.46 8.41 -18.98
N ALA A 19 -1.43 7.96 -19.67
CA ALA A 19 -1.56 7.41 -21.01
C ALA A 19 -2.52 6.20 -21.09
N ASN A 20 -2.56 5.35 -20.04
CA ASN A 20 -3.34 4.11 -20.00
C ASN A 20 -3.99 3.89 -18.63
N GLY A 21 -4.68 4.90 -18.11
CA GLY A 21 -5.39 4.83 -16.85
C GLY A 21 -5.36 6.13 -16.07
N TRP A 22 -5.41 6.05 -14.74
CA TRP A 22 -5.44 7.19 -13.83
C TRP A 22 -4.43 7.03 -12.69
N HIS A 23 -4.10 8.13 -12.08
CA HIS A 23 -3.25 8.20 -10.90
C HIS A 23 -3.83 9.19 -9.91
N THR A 24 -4.00 8.77 -8.65
CA THR A 24 -4.49 9.61 -7.55
C THR A 24 -3.46 9.60 -6.44
N THR A 25 -2.98 10.76 -5.99
CA THR A 25 -2.04 10.88 -4.87
C THR A 25 -2.83 11.03 -3.58
N PHE A 26 -2.46 10.27 -2.55
CA PHE A 26 -3.04 10.30 -1.21
C PHE A 26 -2.09 10.93 -0.20
N ILE A 27 -0.87 10.42 -0.09
CA ILE A 27 0.14 10.89 0.86
C ILE A 27 1.46 11.06 0.12
N GLY A 28 2.22 12.10 0.48
CA GLY A 28 3.54 12.38 -0.07
C GLY A 28 3.51 12.91 -1.50
N GLN A 29 4.69 13.16 -2.02
CA GLN A 29 4.91 13.63 -3.40
C GLN A 29 5.76 12.62 -4.15
N ASN A 30 5.50 12.44 -5.42
CA ASN A 30 6.38 11.71 -6.33
C ASN A 30 7.13 12.68 -7.25
N ARG A 31 8.07 12.19 -8.04
CA ARG A 31 8.87 12.99 -8.99
C ARG A 31 8.03 13.93 -9.86
N ASN A 32 6.81 13.54 -10.25
CA ASN A 32 5.96 14.31 -11.14
C ASN A 32 5.12 15.37 -10.39
N THR A 33 5.10 15.32 -9.07
CA THR A 33 4.36 16.26 -8.21
C THR A 33 5.28 17.17 -7.39
N LEU A 34 6.60 16.95 -7.40
CA LEU A 34 7.56 17.90 -6.87
C LEU A 34 7.49 19.20 -7.66
N LYS A 35 7.47 20.32 -6.95
CA LYS A 35 7.49 21.63 -7.57
C LYS A 35 8.88 21.92 -8.13
N GLN A 36 8.93 22.79 -9.12
CA GLN A 36 10.21 23.22 -9.69
C GLN A 36 11.08 23.88 -8.60
N GLY A 37 12.30 23.36 -8.43
CA GLY A 37 13.24 23.84 -7.40
C GLY A 37 13.15 23.14 -6.05
N GLU A 38 12.15 22.25 -5.81
CA GLU A 38 12.13 21.43 -4.61
C GLU A 38 13.18 20.30 -4.70
N THR A 39 13.96 20.16 -3.63
CA THR A 39 14.89 19.03 -3.50
C THR A 39 14.13 17.78 -3.10
N PRO A 40 14.32 16.64 -3.81
CA PRO A 40 13.76 15.38 -3.39
C PRO A 40 14.22 14.98 -1.98
N PRO A 41 13.37 14.30 -1.19
CA PRO A 41 13.79 13.73 0.10
C PRO A 41 14.99 12.81 -0.08
N GLU A 42 15.83 12.72 0.95
CA GLU A 42 16.99 11.82 0.96
C GLU A 42 16.56 10.34 0.86
N ALA A 43 17.37 9.53 0.19
CA ALA A 43 17.13 8.10 0.10
C ALA A 43 17.27 7.43 1.49
N GLY A 44 16.39 6.47 1.79
CA GLY A 44 16.41 5.72 3.06
C GLY A 44 15.87 6.48 4.27
N VAL A 45 15.48 7.76 4.13
CA VAL A 45 14.79 8.50 5.18
C VAL A 45 13.30 8.22 5.12
N LEU A 46 12.66 8.18 6.29
CA LEU A 46 11.20 7.99 6.39
C LEU A 46 10.46 9.10 5.63
N TYR A 47 9.82 8.72 4.55
CA TYR A 47 8.99 9.59 3.72
C TYR A 47 7.81 8.80 3.15
N PRO A 48 6.68 8.78 3.84
CA PRO A 48 5.55 7.98 3.40
C PRO A 48 4.95 8.47 2.09
N MET A 49 4.69 7.54 1.19
CA MET A 49 4.05 7.77 -0.10
C MET A 49 2.89 6.80 -0.29
N ALA A 50 1.72 7.31 -0.62
CA ALA A 50 0.56 6.51 -0.99
C ALA A 50 -0.10 7.09 -2.23
N PHE A 51 -0.31 6.25 -3.25
CA PHE A 51 -1.06 6.62 -4.43
C PHE A 51 -1.79 5.42 -5.04
N LEU A 52 -2.94 5.70 -5.62
CA LEU A 52 -3.74 4.73 -6.36
C LEU A 52 -3.38 4.83 -7.84
N VAL A 53 -3.00 3.69 -8.41
CA VAL A 53 -2.77 3.50 -9.84
C VAL A 53 -3.95 2.73 -10.41
N GLU A 54 -4.61 3.29 -11.41
CA GLU A 54 -5.70 2.64 -12.13
C GLU A 54 -5.22 2.38 -13.57
N LYS A 55 -5.38 1.18 -14.07
CA LYS A 55 -4.99 0.79 -15.43
C LYS A 55 -6.20 0.34 -16.23
N ASP A 56 -6.27 0.86 -17.46
CA ASP A 56 -7.28 0.46 -18.42
C ASP A 56 -7.15 -1.05 -18.75
N PRO A 57 -8.21 -1.71 -19.27
CA PRO A 57 -8.16 -3.10 -19.71
C PRO A 57 -6.94 -3.39 -20.59
N HIS A 58 -6.33 -4.55 -20.39
CA HIS A 58 -5.15 -5.06 -21.12
C HIS A 58 -3.89 -4.19 -21.05
N ALA A 59 -3.88 -3.12 -20.23
CA ALA A 59 -2.70 -2.30 -20.05
C ALA A 59 -1.56 -3.13 -19.44
N VAL A 60 -0.35 -2.88 -19.93
CA VAL A 60 0.87 -3.57 -19.47
C VAL A 60 1.83 -2.57 -18.83
N VAL A 61 2.19 -2.83 -17.58
CA VAL A 61 3.33 -2.18 -16.93
C VAL A 61 4.52 -3.13 -17.03
N ARG A 62 5.55 -2.73 -17.77
CA ARG A 62 6.74 -3.55 -18.00
C ARG A 62 7.47 -3.90 -16.70
N PRO A 63 8.27 -4.97 -16.66
CA PRO A 63 9.12 -5.28 -15.51
C PRO A 63 9.97 -4.07 -15.12
N HIS A 64 10.04 -3.79 -13.83
CA HIS A 64 10.74 -2.63 -13.28
C HIS A 64 11.12 -2.86 -11.82
N PHE A 65 11.91 -1.95 -11.26
CA PHE A 65 12.21 -1.91 -9.83
C PHE A 65 12.14 -0.48 -9.30
N HIS A 66 12.13 -0.36 -7.99
CA HIS A 66 12.13 0.88 -7.24
C HIS A 66 13.31 0.96 -6.26
N GLN A 67 13.60 2.15 -5.75
CA GLN A 67 14.66 2.39 -4.76
C GLN A 67 14.16 2.29 -3.32
N ALA A 68 12.86 2.15 -3.12
CA ALA A 68 12.22 2.01 -1.83
C ALA A 68 11.45 0.68 -1.75
N ASP A 69 11.34 0.15 -0.55
CA ASP A 69 10.43 -0.95 -0.24
C ASP A 69 9.00 -0.56 -0.58
N GLN A 70 8.22 -1.52 -1.05
CA GLN A 70 6.90 -1.21 -1.58
C GLN A 70 5.88 -2.30 -1.25
N TYR A 71 4.70 -1.86 -0.85
CA TYR A 71 3.48 -2.64 -0.91
C TYR A 71 2.61 -2.20 -2.09
N GLN A 72 1.96 -3.16 -2.73
CA GLN A 72 0.86 -2.96 -3.67
C GLN A 72 -0.35 -3.72 -3.17
N VAL A 73 -1.52 -3.06 -3.15
CA VAL A 73 -2.79 -3.68 -2.74
C VAL A 73 -3.80 -3.47 -3.85
N VAL A 74 -4.24 -4.54 -4.48
CA VAL A 74 -5.29 -4.47 -5.50
C VAL A 74 -6.62 -4.18 -4.82
N VAL A 75 -7.30 -3.13 -5.25
CA VAL A 75 -8.59 -2.69 -4.67
C VAL A 75 -9.76 -2.83 -5.64
N GLN A 76 -9.47 -3.02 -6.94
CA GLN A 76 -10.51 -3.22 -7.96
C GLN A 76 -9.94 -3.93 -9.18
N GLY A 77 -10.76 -4.77 -9.82
CA GLY A 77 -10.37 -5.54 -10.99
C GLY A 77 -9.32 -6.59 -10.68
N GLY A 78 -8.50 -6.94 -11.65
CA GLY A 78 -7.47 -7.96 -11.49
C GLY A 78 -6.57 -8.09 -12.71
N GLY A 79 -5.70 -9.11 -12.68
CA GLY A 79 -4.76 -9.39 -13.74
C GLY A 79 -3.61 -10.28 -13.28
N ARG A 80 -2.43 -10.09 -13.89
CA ARG A 80 -1.22 -10.82 -13.52
C ARG A 80 -0.13 -9.87 -13.07
N LEU A 81 0.55 -10.23 -11.99
CA LEU A 81 1.78 -9.60 -11.51
C LEU A 81 2.90 -10.65 -11.56
N GLY A 82 3.78 -10.53 -12.56
CA GLY A 82 4.78 -11.56 -12.85
C GLY A 82 4.13 -12.91 -13.13
N ARG A 83 4.34 -13.87 -12.24
CA ARG A 83 3.76 -15.23 -12.30
C ARG A 83 2.46 -15.40 -11.48
N HIS A 84 2.05 -14.38 -10.72
CA HIS A 84 0.92 -14.45 -9.81
C HIS A 84 -0.34 -13.86 -10.44
N ASP A 85 -1.45 -14.57 -10.37
CA ASP A 85 -2.76 -13.99 -10.64
C ASP A 85 -3.15 -13.15 -9.43
N VAL A 86 -3.57 -11.91 -9.68
CA VAL A 86 -3.95 -10.95 -8.64
C VAL A 86 -5.34 -10.39 -8.90
N GLY A 87 -6.05 -10.13 -7.84
CA GLY A 87 -7.40 -9.56 -7.85
C GLY A 87 -7.65 -8.80 -6.55
N THR A 88 -8.90 -8.42 -6.31
CA THR A 88 -9.26 -7.58 -5.16
C THR A 88 -8.70 -8.11 -3.84
N VAL A 89 -8.06 -7.23 -3.09
CA VAL A 89 -7.35 -7.45 -1.82
C VAL A 89 -6.13 -8.38 -1.91
N ALA A 90 -5.66 -8.72 -3.11
CA ALA A 90 -4.30 -9.29 -3.21
C ALA A 90 -3.28 -8.24 -2.76
N VAL A 91 -2.35 -8.65 -1.91
CA VAL A 91 -1.24 -7.85 -1.40
C VAL A 91 0.05 -8.35 -2.01
N HIS A 92 0.83 -7.45 -2.57
CA HIS A 92 2.18 -7.72 -3.06
C HIS A 92 3.18 -6.82 -2.33
N TYR A 93 4.23 -7.42 -1.79
CA TYR A 93 5.38 -6.73 -1.21
C TYR A 93 6.62 -7.00 -2.04
N THR A 94 7.47 -6.01 -2.23
CA THR A 94 8.80 -6.16 -2.81
C THR A 94 9.79 -5.22 -2.14
N ASP A 95 10.99 -5.74 -1.84
CA ASP A 95 12.12 -4.97 -1.34
C ASP A 95 12.60 -3.95 -2.39
N ALA A 96 13.18 -2.86 -1.93
CA ALA A 96 13.96 -1.94 -2.76
C ALA A 96 14.96 -2.70 -3.64
N TRP A 97 15.22 -2.20 -4.85
CA TRP A 97 16.15 -2.77 -5.80
C TRP A 97 15.86 -4.22 -6.21
N SER A 98 14.60 -4.63 -6.12
CA SER A 98 14.12 -5.94 -6.60
C SER A 98 13.21 -5.74 -7.80
N ALA A 99 13.59 -6.32 -8.95
CA ALA A 99 12.81 -6.21 -10.16
C ALA A 99 11.63 -7.19 -10.13
N TYR A 100 10.44 -6.71 -10.43
CA TYR A 100 9.21 -7.48 -10.47
C TYR A 100 8.35 -7.13 -11.69
N GLY A 101 7.26 -7.87 -11.88
CA GLY A 101 6.34 -7.71 -13.01
C GLY A 101 6.67 -8.65 -14.20
N PRO A 102 6.03 -8.46 -15.37
CA PRO A 102 5.14 -7.35 -15.72
C PRO A 102 3.84 -7.37 -14.91
N ILE A 103 3.14 -6.21 -14.85
CA ILE A 103 1.76 -6.16 -14.40
C ILE A 103 0.90 -6.05 -15.65
N VAL A 104 -0.04 -6.98 -15.81
CA VAL A 104 -0.95 -7.06 -16.97
C VAL A 104 -2.37 -6.99 -16.45
N ALA A 105 -3.10 -5.95 -16.85
CA ALA A 105 -4.51 -5.79 -16.48
C ALA A 105 -5.39 -6.80 -17.22
N ALA A 106 -6.40 -7.35 -16.55
CA ALA A 106 -7.45 -8.17 -17.16
C ALA A 106 -8.49 -7.31 -17.91
N ASP A 107 -9.56 -7.94 -18.38
CA ASP A 107 -10.64 -7.31 -19.17
C ASP A 107 -11.36 -6.17 -18.46
N GLU A 108 -11.36 -6.19 -17.11
CA GLU A 108 -11.97 -5.14 -16.28
C GLU A 108 -10.98 -4.03 -15.89
N GLY A 109 -9.74 -4.12 -16.34
CA GLY A 109 -8.66 -3.28 -15.84
C GLY A 109 -8.20 -3.72 -14.44
N ILE A 110 -7.31 -2.94 -13.84
CA ILE A 110 -6.81 -3.18 -12.50
C ILE A 110 -6.51 -1.86 -11.79
N SER A 111 -6.88 -1.77 -10.52
CA SER A 111 -6.55 -0.63 -9.66
C SER A 111 -5.85 -1.12 -8.40
N TRP A 112 -4.71 -0.51 -8.06
CA TRP A 112 -3.98 -0.87 -6.86
C TRP A 112 -3.37 0.35 -6.16
N PHE A 113 -3.32 0.29 -4.84
CA PHE A 113 -2.46 1.19 -4.07
C PHE A 113 -1.00 0.82 -4.26
N THR A 114 -0.16 1.84 -4.38
CA THR A 114 1.28 1.74 -4.18
C THR A 114 1.63 2.53 -2.93
N LEU A 115 2.24 1.85 -1.97
CA LEU A 115 2.59 2.36 -0.64
C LEU A 115 4.09 2.20 -0.43
N ARG A 116 4.74 3.24 0.06
CA ARG A 116 6.18 3.24 0.39
C ARG A 116 6.42 4.02 1.67
N ASN A 117 7.36 3.58 2.46
CA ASN A 117 7.79 4.30 3.67
C ASN A 117 9.00 5.22 3.44
N ALA A 118 9.57 5.20 2.23
CA ALA A 118 10.65 6.08 1.81
C ALA A 118 10.36 6.67 0.42
N TRP A 119 10.98 7.82 0.13
CA TRP A 119 10.82 8.46 -1.17
C TRP A 119 11.43 7.63 -2.30
N ASP A 120 10.75 7.63 -3.44
CA ASP A 120 11.18 6.95 -4.65
C ASP A 120 11.02 7.84 -5.88
N SER A 121 12.06 7.92 -6.68
CA SER A 121 12.09 8.76 -7.89
C SER A 121 11.25 8.20 -9.05
N GLY A 122 10.67 7.00 -8.91
CA GLY A 122 9.83 6.35 -9.92
C GLY A 122 10.43 5.05 -10.46
N ALA A 123 9.64 4.37 -11.28
CA ALA A 123 9.98 3.06 -11.85
C ALA A 123 11.22 3.12 -12.75
N ARG A 124 12.11 2.14 -12.58
CA ARG A 124 13.26 1.86 -13.44
C ARG A 124 13.00 0.62 -14.26
N TYR A 125 12.71 0.79 -15.54
CA TYR A 125 12.23 -0.27 -16.41
C TYR A 125 13.33 -1.17 -16.93
N MET A 126 13.07 -2.49 -16.87
CA MET A 126 13.93 -3.52 -17.45
C MET A 126 13.67 -3.64 -18.96
N PRO A 127 14.66 -4.01 -19.77
CA PRO A 127 16.07 -4.29 -19.42
C PRO A 127 16.96 -3.04 -19.36
N ALA A 128 16.45 -1.84 -19.72
CA ALA A 128 17.26 -0.62 -19.84
C ALA A 128 17.97 -0.22 -18.52
N ALA A 129 17.34 -0.48 -17.36
CA ALA A 129 17.90 -0.18 -16.05
C ALA A 129 18.76 -1.31 -15.44
N ARG A 130 19.15 -2.34 -16.22
CA ARG A 130 19.88 -3.50 -15.72
C ARG A 130 21.22 -3.15 -15.04
N GLU A 131 21.96 -2.21 -15.59
CA GLU A 131 23.25 -1.80 -15.02
C GLU A 131 23.06 -1.05 -13.69
N GLN A 132 22.02 -0.23 -13.57
CA GLN A 132 21.65 0.41 -12.31
C GLN A 132 21.31 -0.62 -11.23
N LEU A 133 20.55 -1.65 -11.59
CA LEU A 133 20.21 -2.75 -10.69
C LEU A 133 21.44 -3.54 -10.25
N ARG A 134 22.37 -3.80 -11.16
CA ARG A 134 23.65 -4.50 -10.85
C ARG A 134 24.51 -3.69 -9.90
N ALA A 135 24.62 -2.38 -10.14
CA ALA A 135 25.40 -1.49 -9.28
C ALA A 135 24.84 -1.39 -7.86
N ALA A 136 23.51 -1.55 -7.71
CA ALA A 136 22.83 -1.48 -6.43
C ALA A 136 22.76 -2.81 -5.65
N ARG A 137 23.27 -3.91 -6.19
CA ARG A 137 23.21 -5.26 -5.57
C ARG A 137 23.80 -5.34 -4.16
N THR A 138 24.74 -4.46 -3.83
CA THR A 138 25.33 -4.38 -2.50
C THR A 138 24.42 -3.66 -1.48
N GLN A 139 23.37 -2.97 -1.93
CA GLN A 139 22.47 -2.19 -1.08
C GLN A 139 21.30 -3.01 -0.55
N ASN A 140 20.87 -4.05 -1.27
CA ASN A 140 19.84 -4.97 -0.81
C ASN A 140 20.18 -6.40 -1.26
N LEU A 141 20.51 -7.26 -0.30
CA LEU A 141 20.89 -8.65 -0.55
C LEU A 141 19.71 -9.63 -0.47
N GLN A 142 18.58 -9.22 0.11
CA GLN A 142 17.47 -10.15 0.36
C GLN A 142 16.57 -10.35 -0.86
N HIS A 143 16.27 -9.27 -1.61
CA HIS A 143 15.40 -9.31 -2.78
C HIS A 143 14.07 -10.03 -2.51
N ARG A 144 13.44 -9.74 -1.36
CA ARG A 144 12.17 -10.36 -0.99
C ARG A 144 11.05 -9.93 -1.92
N GLU A 145 10.23 -10.90 -2.26
CA GLU A 145 8.96 -10.70 -2.92
C GLU A 145 7.93 -11.62 -2.26
N ALA A 146 6.80 -11.08 -1.84
CA ALA A 146 5.70 -11.83 -1.27
C ALA A 146 4.38 -11.38 -1.90
N THR A 147 3.57 -12.34 -2.35
CA THR A 147 2.27 -12.07 -2.97
C THR A 147 1.21 -12.95 -2.32
N SER A 148 0.16 -12.34 -1.77
CA SER A 148 -0.99 -13.08 -1.27
C SER A 148 -1.96 -13.43 -2.40
N PRO A 149 -2.75 -14.50 -2.26
CA PRO A 149 -3.86 -14.74 -3.17
C PRO A 149 -4.92 -13.62 -3.05
N PRO A 150 -5.79 -13.44 -4.08
CA PRO A 150 -6.94 -12.56 -4.00
C PRO A 150 -7.90 -13.02 -2.89
N ALA A 151 -8.46 -12.06 -2.15
CA ALA A 151 -9.43 -12.33 -1.09
C ALA A 151 -10.41 -11.15 -1.00
N PRO A 152 -11.52 -11.16 -1.77
CA PRO A 152 -12.44 -10.03 -1.86
C PRO A 152 -12.81 -9.44 -0.50
N ALA A 153 -12.98 -8.12 -0.45
CA ALA A 153 -13.38 -7.43 0.76
C ALA A 153 -14.78 -7.89 1.23
N ALA A 154 -15.00 -7.84 2.54
CA ALA A 154 -16.28 -8.20 3.10
C ALA A 154 -17.42 -7.33 2.56
N SER A 155 -18.54 -7.94 2.22
CA SER A 155 -19.78 -7.25 1.88
C SER A 155 -20.38 -6.56 3.11
N ALA A 156 -21.28 -5.63 2.89
CA ALA A 156 -22.03 -4.97 3.97
C ALA A 156 -22.77 -5.99 4.87
N MET A 157 -23.29 -7.07 4.27
CA MET A 157 -23.98 -8.13 5.01
C MET A 157 -23.02 -8.92 5.92
N GLU A 158 -21.82 -9.25 5.43
CA GLU A 158 -20.78 -9.92 6.21
C GLU A 158 -20.29 -9.06 7.36
N LEU A 159 -20.09 -7.75 7.13
CA LEU A 159 -19.73 -6.80 8.18
C LEU A 159 -20.81 -6.73 9.26
N ALA A 160 -22.07 -6.59 8.87
CA ALA A 160 -23.20 -6.56 9.81
C ALA A 160 -23.36 -7.88 10.60
N ALA A 161 -22.96 -9.00 10.02
CA ALA A 161 -23.00 -10.32 10.67
C ALA A 161 -21.78 -10.57 11.59
N THR A 162 -20.73 -9.77 11.52
CA THR A 162 -19.52 -9.88 12.34
C THR A 162 -19.86 -9.65 13.81
N ARG A 163 -19.43 -10.54 14.72
CA ARG A 163 -19.75 -10.49 16.16
C ARG A 163 -18.55 -10.23 17.05
N GLY A 164 -17.35 -10.41 16.56
CA GLY A 164 -16.08 -10.14 17.24
C GLY A 164 -15.07 -9.58 16.26
N THR A 165 -13.99 -8.99 16.76
CA THR A 165 -12.89 -8.56 15.92
C THR A 165 -12.10 -9.77 15.45
N ASP A 166 -12.04 -9.98 14.14
CA ASP A 166 -11.21 -11.00 13.50
C ASP A 166 -9.90 -10.39 13.00
N CYS A 167 -8.82 -11.16 13.10
CA CYS A 167 -7.51 -10.82 12.56
C CYS A 167 -6.97 -11.98 11.74
N LEU A 168 -6.74 -11.74 10.46
CA LEU A 168 -6.11 -12.70 9.55
C LEU A 168 -4.69 -12.21 9.22
N VAL A 169 -3.69 -13.06 9.39
CA VAL A 169 -2.34 -12.83 8.89
C VAL A 169 -2.34 -13.06 7.38
N VAL A 170 -2.02 -12.02 6.60
CA VAL A 170 -1.98 -12.06 5.13
C VAL A 170 -0.54 -12.29 4.63
N ILE A 171 0.43 -11.63 5.26
CA ILE A 171 1.86 -11.90 5.09
C ILE A 171 2.44 -12.08 6.48
N GLU A 172 3.10 -13.23 6.70
CA GLU A 172 3.66 -13.61 7.99
C GLU A 172 4.70 -12.60 8.50
N PRO A 173 4.70 -12.29 9.82
CA PRO A 173 5.69 -11.41 10.40
C PRO A 173 7.11 -11.94 10.24
N THR A 174 8.03 -11.06 9.85
CA THR A 174 9.45 -11.34 9.72
C THR A 174 10.26 -10.73 10.87
N LEU A 175 11.51 -11.15 11.06
CA LEU A 175 12.38 -10.68 12.13
C LEU A 175 12.67 -9.17 12.08
N ASP A 176 12.63 -8.58 10.91
CA ASP A 176 12.79 -7.13 10.69
C ASP A 176 11.47 -6.35 10.77
N GLY A 177 10.37 -7.04 11.08
CA GLY A 177 9.07 -6.45 11.37
C GLY A 177 8.14 -6.32 10.17
N MET A 178 8.53 -6.73 8.95
CA MET A 178 7.59 -6.76 7.82
C MET A 178 6.43 -7.71 8.13
N ALA A 179 5.18 -7.26 7.90
CA ALA A 179 4.00 -8.08 8.10
C ALA A 179 2.77 -7.44 7.44
N THR A 180 1.73 -8.24 7.21
CA THR A 180 0.42 -7.72 6.79
C THR A 180 -0.68 -8.44 7.51
N TRP A 181 -1.61 -7.68 8.10
CA TRP A 181 -2.79 -8.17 8.78
C TRP A 181 -4.05 -7.59 8.16
N ARG A 182 -5.10 -8.39 8.12
CA ARG A 182 -6.44 -7.99 7.72
C ARG A 182 -7.37 -8.11 8.92
N TYR A 183 -7.99 -7.02 9.29
CA TYR A 183 -8.91 -6.92 10.41
C TYR A 183 -10.33 -6.76 9.91
N ARG A 184 -11.27 -7.51 10.52
CA ARG A 184 -12.70 -7.30 10.37
C ARG A 184 -13.28 -6.95 11.73
N LEU A 185 -13.95 -5.80 11.79
CA LEU A 185 -14.49 -5.23 13.01
C LEU A 185 -16.02 -5.17 12.92
N PRO A 186 -16.74 -5.64 13.97
CA PRO A 186 -18.18 -5.43 14.04
C PRO A 186 -18.53 -3.94 14.16
N PRO A 187 -19.83 -3.58 14.02
CA PRO A 187 -20.30 -2.21 14.21
C PRO A 187 -19.78 -1.59 15.51
N ASP A 188 -19.28 -0.35 15.41
CA ASP A 188 -18.78 0.48 16.51
C ASP A 188 -17.63 -0.12 17.34
N ALA A 189 -17.06 -1.24 16.91
CA ALA A 189 -15.96 -1.89 17.60
C ALA A 189 -14.67 -1.06 17.51
N ARG A 190 -13.85 -1.20 18.57
CA ARG A 190 -12.54 -0.55 18.67
C ARG A 190 -11.42 -1.59 18.63
N LEU A 191 -10.35 -1.24 17.93
CA LEU A 191 -9.14 -2.03 17.81
C LEU A 191 -7.94 -1.16 18.15
N SER A 192 -7.01 -1.66 18.97
CA SER A 192 -5.64 -1.17 19.00
C SER A 192 -4.80 -1.98 18.03
N GLY A 193 -4.24 -1.35 17.03
CA GLY A 193 -3.40 -1.99 16.02
C GLY A 193 -2.10 -2.56 16.59
N PRO A 194 -1.32 -3.28 15.78
CA PRO A 194 0.01 -3.74 16.19
C PRO A 194 0.95 -2.56 16.45
N ASP A 195 1.99 -2.80 17.26
CA ASP A 195 2.98 -1.77 17.61
C ASP A 195 3.83 -1.40 16.37
N PRO A 196 3.79 -0.16 15.86
CA PRO A 196 4.54 0.26 14.68
C PRO A 196 6.06 0.25 14.91
N ARG A 197 6.54 0.27 16.17
CA ARG A 197 7.98 0.18 16.52
C ARG A 197 8.59 -1.17 16.16
N ALA A 198 7.78 -2.19 15.95
CA ALA A 198 8.25 -3.48 15.47
C ALA A 198 8.78 -3.43 14.03
N GLY A 199 8.43 -2.40 13.24
CA GLY A 199 8.80 -2.26 11.83
C GLY A 199 9.26 -0.86 11.44
N GLY A 200 9.15 -0.56 10.16
CA GLY A 200 9.51 0.72 9.51
C GLY A 200 8.33 1.64 9.24
N GLY A 201 7.29 1.58 10.08
CA GLY A 201 6.01 2.28 9.91
C GLY A 201 4.95 1.39 9.27
N GLN A 202 3.70 1.85 9.35
CA GLN A 202 2.53 1.11 8.90
C GLN A 202 1.66 1.95 7.98
N PHE A 203 1.15 1.33 6.91
CA PHE A 203 -0.03 1.84 6.22
C PHE A 203 -1.27 1.04 6.63
N TRP A 204 -2.36 1.76 6.80
CA TRP A 204 -3.68 1.19 6.99
C TRP A 204 -4.56 1.58 5.80
N ILE A 205 -5.32 0.63 5.26
CA ILE A 205 -6.28 0.87 4.18
C ILE A 205 -7.64 0.36 4.62
N VAL A 206 -8.67 1.20 4.54
CA VAL A 206 -10.07 0.77 4.71
C VAL A 206 -10.48 0.02 3.44
N LEU A 207 -10.85 -1.25 3.57
CA LEU A 207 -11.28 -2.10 2.46
C LEU A 207 -12.78 -2.03 2.20
N SER A 208 -13.58 -2.09 3.28
CA SER A 208 -15.04 -2.00 3.22
C SER A 208 -15.61 -1.45 4.53
N GLY A 209 -16.86 -0.99 4.51
CA GLY A 209 -17.47 -0.24 5.59
C GLY A 209 -16.83 1.15 5.74
N ALA A 210 -16.68 1.62 6.97
CA ALA A 210 -15.97 2.87 7.29
C ALA A 210 -15.29 2.75 8.64
N ALA A 211 -14.14 3.41 8.81
CA ALA A 211 -13.41 3.41 10.08
C ALA A 211 -12.84 4.79 10.40
N ALA A 212 -12.87 5.18 11.66
CA ALA A 212 -12.07 6.30 12.17
C ALA A 212 -10.70 5.77 12.62
N ALA A 213 -9.64 6.54 12.38
CA ALA A 213 -8.27 6.23 12.76
C ALA A 213 -7.70 7.38 13.59
N GLY A 214 -7.42 7.12 14.85
CA GLY A 214 -7.07 8.20 15.80
C GLY A 214 -8.19 9.25 15.87
N ASP A 215 -7.81 10.51 15.69
CA ASP A 215 -8.74 11.67 15.72
C ASP A 215 -9.38 11.97 14.35
N SER A 216 -9.21 11.11 13.33
CA SER A 216 -9.88 11.30 12.06
C SER A 216 -11.39 11.09 12.19
N GLY A 217 -12.18 11.77 11.38
CA GLY A 217 -13.57 11.36 11.13
C GLY A 217 -13.62 9.99 10.45
N LEU A 218 -14.83 9.48 10.20
CA LEU A 218 -15.02 8.23 9.47
C LEU A 218 -14.42 8.32 8.06
N LEU A 219 -13.55 7.40 7.76
CA LEU A 219 -12.87 7.23 6.48
C LEU A 219 -13.60 6.18 5.66
N PRO A 220 -14.07 6.51 4.44
CA PRO A 220 -14.70 5.55 3.54
C PRO A 220 -13.69 4.55 2.95
N PRO A 221 -14.16 3.50 2.24
CA PRO A 221 -13.29 2.55 1.55
C PRO A 221 -12.25 3.21 0.66
N ASN A 222 -11.08 2.59 0.54
CA ASN A 222 -9.89 3.10 -0.15
C ASN A 222 -9.28 4.37 0.46
N SER A 223 -9.67 4.77 1.66
CA SER A 223 -8.91 5.74 2.45
C SER A 223 -7.70 5.07 3.07
N CYS A 224 -6.64 5.82 3.33
CA CYS A 224 -5.43 5.29 3.95
C CYS A 224 -4.90 6.18 5.08
N VAL A 225 -4.20 5.53 6.00
CA VAL A 225 -3.51 6.17 7.13
C VAL A 225 -2.08 5.66 7.17
N PHE A 226 -1.11 6.53 7.37
CA PHE A 226 0.27 6.16 7.70
C PHE A 226 0.55 6.44 9.17
N VAL A 227 1.23 5.51 9.84
CA VAL A 227 1.71 5.61 11.22
C VAL A 227 3.21 5.42 11.23
N ALA A 228 3.95 6.42 11.73
CA ALA A 228 5.40 6.33 11.82
C ALA A 228 5.86 5.33 12.90
N PRO A 229 7.10 4.78 12.80
CA PRO A 229 7.62 3.80 13.77
C PRO A 229 7.63 4.31 15.21
N ASP A 230 7.84 5.62 15.40
CA ASP A 230 7.94 6.24 16.73
C ASP A 230 6.58 6.59 17.35
N ASP A 231 5.50 6.39 16.60
CA ASP A 231 4.14 6.59 17.13
C ASP A 231 3.67 5.36 17.93
N GLY A 232 2.64 5.52 18.70
CA GLY A 232 1.95 4.41 19.35
C GLY A 232 1.07 3.61 18.38
N SER A 233 0.56 2.47 18.84
CA SER A 233 -0.41 1.67 18.09
C SER A 233 -1.62 2.52 17.67
N LEU A 234 -2.02 2.38 16.41
CA LEU A 234 -3.17 3.12 15.89
C LEU A 234 -4.46 2.62 16.54
N ALA A 235 -5.24 3.53 17.09
CA ALA A 235 -6.60 3.25 17.49
C ALA A 235 -7.52 3.33 16.27
N VAL A 236 -8.23 2.25 15.98
CA VAL A 236 -9.18 2.16 14.86
C VAL A 236 -10.56 1.92 15.44
N THR A 237 -11.57 2.69 15.03
CA THR A 237 -12.96 2.51 15.43
C THR A 237 -13.80 2.29 14.17
N ALA A 238 -14.49 1.16 14.10
CA ALA A 238 -15.42 0.88 13.01
C ALA A 238 -16.64 1.81 13.06
N GLY A 239 -17.19 2.14 11.92
CA GLY A 239 -18.49 2.82 11.84
C GLY A 239 -19.65 1.89 12.20
N SER A 240 -20.87 2.43 12.20
CA SER A 240 -22.10 1.72 12.57
C SER A 240 -22.47 0.53 11.68
N ALA A 241 -21.85 0.40 10.51
CA ALA A 241 -21.99 -0.75 9.62
C ALA A 241 -20.85 -1.79 9.74
N GLY A 242 -19.90 -1.59 10.67
CA GLY A 242 -18.66 -2.35 10.74
C GLY A 242 -17.61 -1.83 9.78
N ALA A 243 -16.43 -2.43 9.83
CA ALA A 243 -15.32 -2.09 8.95
C ALA A 243 -14.42 -3.29 8.67
N GLU A 244 -13.78 -3.27 7.52
CA GLU A 244 -12.65 -4.13 7.21
C GLU A 244 -11.44 -3.29 6.79
N ALA A 245 -10.27 -3.58 7.32
CA ALA A 245 -9.06 -2.83 7.06
C ALA A 245 -7.82 -3.75 6.95
N LEU A 246 -6.87 -3.33 6.13
CA LEU A 246 -5.52 -3.89 6.09
C LEU A 246 -4.56 -3.01 6.90
N CYS A 247 -3.67 -3.65 7.66
CA CYS A 247 -2.46 -3.07 8.23
C CYS A 247 -1.25 -3.67 7.51
N LEU A 248 -0.44 -2.84 6.87
CA LEU A 248 0.74 -3.23 6.11
C LEU A 248 1.97 -2.60 6.78
N GLN A 249 2.74 -3.40 7.50
CA GLN A 249 3.92 -2.96 8.23
C GLN A 249 5.17 -3.19 7.39
N PHE A 250 5.94 -2.12 7.19
CA PHE A 250 7.23 -2.18 6.51
C PHE A 250 8.31 -2.79 7.41
N PRO A 251 9.35 -3.40 6.82
CA PRO A 251 10.53 -3.77 7.58
C PRO A 251 11.20 -2.52 8.17
N ARG A 252 11.92 -2.70 9.27
CA ARG A 252 12.77 -1.62 9.81
C ARG A 252 13.73 -1.12 8.73
N LEU A 253 13.78 0.19 8.55
CA LEU A 253 14.77 0.79 7.65
C LEU A 253 16.17 0.37 8.10
N ALA A 254 16.98 -0.13 7.16
CA ALA A 254 18.37 -0.45 7.45
C ALA A 254 19.08 0.84 7.93
N ARG A 255 19.67 0.80 9.10
CA ARG A 255 20.56 1.87 9.56
C ARG A 255 21.87 1.70 8.80
N HIS A 256 22.14 2.63 7.91
CA HIS A 256 23.43 2.74 7.22
C HIS A 256 24.46 3.44 8.11
#